data_d7db70146e12ccc208a16c5c0c828b22
#
_entry.id   d7db70146e12ccc208a16c5c0c828b22
#
_cell.length_a   1.000
_cell.length_b   1.000
_cell.length_c   1.000
_cell.angle_alpha   90.00
_cell.angle_beta   90.00
_cell.angle_gamma   90.00
#
_symmetry.space_group_name_H-M   'P 1'
#
loop_
_entity.id
_entity.type
_entity.pdbx_description
1 polymer ?
#
loop_
_entity_poly.entity_id
_entity_poly.type
_entity_poly.pdbx_seq_one_letter_code
_entity_poly.pdbx_strand_id
1 'polypeptide(L)'
;MRNLLAFDLGASNGRAILGQFDGEKITMRELHRFENNYIEMNGVFYWDLPYLYSQLKQGLLAFKNANVGKLDCIGIDTWGVDYGLLDKNDHLLSNPRSYRYAVDADMEAVWKTVDFPTLFARTGIATMNFNTVYQLYRRKLQDDPALANAETLLFMPDLLGYFLTGEKKSEYTEATTSMLYNPTTK
;
A
#
# COMPACT_ATOMS: atom_id res chain seq x y z
N MET A 1 28.22 -11.29 -5.85
CA MET A 1 26.80 -11.66 -5.64
C MET A 1 26.11 -10.54 -4.88
N ARG A 2 24.92 -10.11 -5.29
CA ARG A 2 24.09 -9.12 -4.59
C ARG A 2 22.93 -9.84 -3.92
N ASN A 3 22.63 -9.48 -2.68
CA ASN A 3 21.51 -10.03 -1.93
C ASN A 3 20.37 -8.99 -1.88
N LEU A 4 19.24 -9.36 -2.43
CA LEU A 4 18.03 -8.55 -2.54
C LEU A 4 16.95 -9.20 -1.66
N LEU A 5 16.25 -8.43 -0.86
CA LEU A 5 15.12 -8.93 -0.08
C LEU A 5 13.84 -8.28 -0.60
N ALA A 6 12.97 -9.09 -1.19
CA ALA A 6 11.67 -8.66 -1.65
C ALA A 6 10.59 -9.05 -0.65
N PHE A 7 9.77 -8.09 -0.23
CA PHE A 7 8.52 -8.32 0.48
C PHE A 7 7.37 -8.24 -0.52
N ASP A 8 6.71 -9.37 -0.75
CA ASP A 8 5.56 -9.51 -1.64
C ASP A 8 4.33 -9.73 -0.75
N LEU A 9 3.55 -8.67 -0.54
CA LEU A 9 2.39 -8.65 0.33
C LEU A 9 1.11 -8.68 -0.51
N GLY A 10 0.52 -9.86 -0.64
CA GLY A 10 -0.80 -10.00 -1.23
C GLY A 10 -1.93 -9.75 -0.23
N ALA A 11 -3.16 -9.68 -0.71
CA ALA A 11 -4.35 -9.44 0.11
C ALA A 11 -4.77 -10.62 1.02
N SER A 12 -4.08 -11.77 0.92
CA SER A 12 -4.37 -12.97 1.72
C SER A 12 -3.13 -13.55 2.40
N ASN A 13 -1.94 -13.27 1.90
CA ASN A 13 -0.68 -13.71 2.49
C ASN A 13 0.46 -12.79 2.04
N GLY A 14 1.54 -12.79 2.82
CA GLY A 14 2.77 -12.09 2.47
C GLY A 14 3.99 -13.00 2.57
N ARG A 15 5.06 -12.61 1.88
CA ARG A 15 6.31 -13.37 1.83
C ARG A 15 7.51 -12.45 1.88
N ALA A 16 8.60 -12.91 2.49
CA ALA A 16 9.92 -12.34 2.32
C ALA A 16 10.77 -13.31 1.48
N ILE A 17 11.25 -12.83 0.33
CA ILE A 17 11.98 -13.63 -0.65
C ILE A 17 13.39 -13.07 -0.79
N LEU A 18 14.39 -13.91 -0.54
CA LEU A 18 15.77 -13.64 -0.87
C LEU A 18 16.01 -13.87 -2.35
N GLY A 19 16.43 -12.82 -3.06
CA GLY A 19 16.97 -12.89 -4.41
C GLY A 19 18.49 -12.74 -4.36
N GLN A 20 19.22 -13.71 -4.91
CA GLN A 20 20.68 -13.63 -5.05
C GLN A 20 21.05 -13.47 -6.51
N PHE A 21 21.62 -12.32 -6.86
CA PHE A 21 22.01 -11.99 -8.23
C PHE A 21 23.52 -12.10 -8.40
N ASP A 22 23.96 -12.93 -9.30
CA ASP A 22 25.39 -13.16 -9.61
C ASP A 22 25.96 -12.29 -10.72
N GLY A 23 25.13 -11.51 -11.37
CA GLY A 23 25.46 -10.66 -12.52
C GLY A 23 24.73 -11.09 -13.80
N GLU A 24 24.24 -12.32 -13.87
CA GLU A 24 23.53 -12.89 -15.01
C GLU A 24 22.16 -13.47 -14.60
N LYS A 25 22.11 -14.16 -13.47
CA LYS A 25 20.91 -14.89 -13.00
C LYS A 25 20.53 -14.47 -11.59
N ILE A 26 19.24 -14.57 -11.30
CA ILE A 26 18.70 -14.43 -9.95
C ILE A 26 18.23 -15.80 -9.47
N THR A 27 18.75 -16.27 -8.35
CA THR A 27 18.19 -17.40 -7.59
C THR A 27 17.30 -16.87 -6.48
N MET A 28 16.14 -17.49 -6.27
CA MET A 28 15.17 -17.03 -5.27
C MET A 28 14.92 -18.09 -4.22
N ARG A 29 14.78 -17.67 -2.97
CA ARG A 29 14.42 -18.51 -1.84
C ARG A 29 13.47 -17.77 -0.91
N GLU A 30 12.32 -18.36 -0.62
CA GLU A 30 11.41 -17.84 0.40
C GLU A 30 12.05 -18.02 1.79
N LEU A 31 12.09 -16.93 2.56
CA LEU A 31 12.66 -16.92 3.91
C LEU A 31 11.59 -16.85 4.99
N HIS A 32 10.46 -16.22 4.70
CA HIS A 32 9.37 -16.02 5.64
C HIS A 32 8.05 -15.94 4.89
N ARG A 33 6.99 -16.49 5.48
CA ARG A 33 5.62 -16.42 4.97
C ARG A 33 4.67 -16.16 6.13
N PHE A 34 3.63 -15.38 5.88
CA PHE A 34 2.60 -15.07 6.87
C PHE A 34 1.24 -14.89 6.19
N GLU A 35 0.19 -15.04 6.96
CA GLU A 35 -1.16 -14.72 6.52
C GLU A 35 -1.39 -13.21 6.58
N ASN A 36 -2.20 -12.70 5.66
CA ASN A 36 -2.66 -11.32 5.66
C ASN A 36 -4.18 -11.31 5.52
N ASN A 37 -4.87 -10.87 6.57
CA ASN A 37 -6.31 -10.77 6.59
C ASN A 37 -6.72 -9.37 7.05
N TYR A 38 -7.82 -8.87 6.51
CA TYR A 38 -8.45 -7.69 7.07
C TYR A 38 -9.19 -8.03 8.37
N ILE A 39 -9.35 -7.04 9.23
CA ILE A 39 -10.09 -7.15 10.48
C ILE A 39 -11.33 -6.27 10.37
N GLU A 40 -12.49 -6.83 10.63
CA GLU A 40 -13.75 -6.09 10.69
C GLU A 40 -13.96 -5.51 12.10
N MET A 41 -14.17 -4.19 12.15
CA MET A 41 -14.53 -3.49 13.38
C MET A 41 -15.65 -2.50 13.07
N ASN A 42 -16.80 -2.64 13.73
CA ASN A 42 -17.99 -1.80 13.55
C ASN A 42 -18.42 -1.66 12.08
N GLY A 43 -18.35 -2.75 11.31
CA GLY A 43 -18.72 -2.79 9.90
C GLY A 43 -17.69 -2.14 8.95
N VAL A 44 -16.53 -1.75 9.44
CA VAL A 44 -15.41 -1.24 8.64
C VAL A 44 -14.27 -2.26 8.61
N PHE A 45 -13.69 -2.47 7.45
CA PHE A 45 -12.59 -3.40 7.24
C PHE A 45 -11.26 -2.67 7.27
N TYR A 46 -10.34 -3.17 8.10
CA TYR A 46 -9.01 -2.59 8.30
C TYR A 46 -7.91 -3.59 8.02
N TRP A 47 -6.80 -3.12 7.48
CA TRP A 47 -5.54 -3.85 7.50
C TRP A 47 -4.86 -3.67 8.86
N ASP A 48 -4.32 -4.75 9.44
CA ASP A 48 -3.52 -4.66 10.66
C ASP A 48 -2.10 -4.20 10.32
N LEU A 49 -1.91 -2.88 10.19
CA LEU A 49 -0.62 -2.31 9.83
C LEU A 49 0.49 -2.64 10.85
N PRO A 50 0.27 -2.58 12.18
CA PRO A 50 1.27 -3.03 13.15
C PRO A 50 1.71 -4.48 12.96
N TYR A 51 0.76 -5.36 12.68
CA TYR A 51 1.07 -6.76 12.35
C TYR A 51 1.91 -6.86 11.08
N LEU A 52 1.49 -6.24 9.98
CA LEU A 52 2.25 -6.25 8.72
C LEU A 52 3.67 -5.75 8.91
N TYR A 53 3.85 -4.65 9.62
CA TYR A 53 5.17 -4.12 9.94
C TYR A 53 6.00 -5.10 10.78
N SER A 54 5.38 -5.80 11.74
CA SER A 54 6.06 -6.84 12.51
C SER A 54 6.54 -7.99 11.62
N GLN A 55 5.76 -8.36 10.59
CA GLN A 55 6.13 -9.42 9.65
C GLN A 55 7.31 -9.00 8.74
N LEU A 56 7.41 -7.72 8.36
CA LEU A 56 8.60 -7.22 7.68
C LEU A 56 9.85 -7.39 8.56
N LYS A 57 9.75 -7.07 9.85
CA LYS A 57 10.87 -7.29 10.80
C LYS A 57 11.25 -8.77 10.95
N GLN A 58 10.28 -9.68 10.94
CA GLN A 58 10.54 -11.13 10.94
C GLN A 58 11.25 -11.56 9.64
N GLY A 59 10.85 -11.03 8.49
CA GLY A 59 11.53 -11.27 7.22
C GLY A 59 12.99 -10.79 7.22
N LEU A 60 13.26 -9.60 7.80
CA LEU A 60 14.62 -9.09 7.99
C LEU A 60 15.44 -9.98 8.94
N LEU A 61 14.83 -10.46 10.02
CA LEU A 61 15.49 -11.40 10.93
C LEU A 61 15.79 -12.74 10.25
N ALA A 62 14.87 -13.24 9.44
CA ALA A 62 15.08 -14.46 8.65
C ALA A 62 16.23 -14.28 7.64
N PHE A 63 16.35 -13.11 7.01
CA PHE A 63 17.48 -12.77 6.16
C PHE A 63 18.79 -12.80 6.95
N LYS A 64 18.84 -12.14 8.11
CA LYS A 64 20.03 -12.15 8.99
C LYS A 64 20.46 -13.58 9.35
N ASN A 65 19.49 -14.43 9.69
CA ASN A 65 19.74 -15.82 10.10
C ASN A 65 20.15 -16.71 8.92
N ALA A 66 19.87 -16.31 7.68
CA ALA A 66 20.31 -17.04 6.49
C ALA A 66 21.84 -16.97 6.25
N ASN A 67 22.55 -16.05 6.92
CA ASN A 67 24.02 -15.88 6.87
C ASN A 67 24.60 -15.78 5.44
N VAL A 68 23.88 -15.11 4.55
CA VAL A 68 24.27 -14.96 3.14
C VAL A 68 25.11 -13.72 2.85
N GLY A 69 25.47 -12.98 3.89
CA GLY A 69 26.27 -11.74 3.79
C GLY A 69 25.42 -10.47 3.86
N LYS A 70 25.93 -9.39 3.28
CA LYS A 70 25.30 -8.07 3.34
C LYS A 70 24.00 -8.04 2.52
N LEU A 71 22.99 -7.36 3.04
CA LEU A 71 21.79 -6.97 2.31
C LEU A 71 22.10 -5.73 1.44
N ASP A 72 21.85 -5.82 0.15
CA ASP A 72 22.14 -4.73 -0.79
C ASP A 72 20.91 -3.87 -1.09
N CYS A 73 19.72 -4.48 -1.10
CA CYS A 73 18.48 -3.77 -1.42
C CYS A 73 17.28 -4.46 -0.78
N ILE A 74 16.27 -3.65 -0.42
CA ILE A 74 14.93 -4.08 -0.02
C ILE A 74 13.94 -3.54 -1.04
N GLY A 75 13.01 -4.38 -1.49
CA GLY A 75 11.83 -3.99 -2.25
C GLY A 75 10.57 -4.39 -1.49
N ILE A 76 9.54 -3.57 -1.56
CA ILE A 76 8.22 -3.84 -0.98
C ILE A 76 7.20 -3.69 -2.09
N ASP A 77 6.43 -4.74 -2.32
CA ASP A 77 5.28 -4.77 -3.21
C ASP A 77 4.04 -5.14 -2.40
N THR A 78 2.90 -4.52 -2.72
CA THR A 78 1.61 -4.79 -2.06
C THR A 78 0.47 -4.77 -3.07
N TRP A 79 -0.75 -4.97 -2.60
CA TRP A 79 -1.96 -4.66 -3.37
C TRP A 79 -2.11 -3.14 -3.53
N GLY A 80 -2.75 -2.71 -4.62
CA GLY A 80 -2.98 -1.29 -4.93
C GLY A 80 -4.13 -0.65 -4.14
N VAL A 81 -4.34 0.62 -4.37
CA VAL A 81 -5.46 1.49 -4.01
C VAL A 81 -5.61 1.85 -2.52
N ASP A 82 -5.06 1.06 -1.61
CA ASP A 82 -5.17 1.31 -0.16
C ASP A 82 -4.01 2.16 0.36
N TYR A 83 -4.28 2.91 1.40
CA TYR A 83 -3.38 3.93 1.92
C TYR A 83 -3.52 4.10 3.44
N GLY A 84 -2.46 4.61 4.05
CA GLY A 84 -2.50 5.17 5.40
C GLY A 84 -2.44 6.69 5.40
N LEU A 85 -2.92 7.28 6.49
CA LEU A 85 -2.93 8.71 6.72
C LEU A 85 -2.05 9.06 7.92
N LEU A 86 -1.17 10.03 7.73
CA LEU A 86 -0.30 10.54 8.78
C LEU A 86 -0.70 11.98 9.12
N ASP A 87 -0.61 12.34 10.38
CA ASP A 87 -0.80 13.70 10.86
C ASP A 87 0.43 14.60 10.57
N LYS A 88 0.38 15.86 10.98
CA LYS A 88 1.46 16.83 10.84
C LYS A 88 2.75 16.47 11.59
N ASN A 89 2.69 15.53 12.53
CA ASN A 89 3.82 15.03 13.30
C ASN A 89 4.25 13.64 12.82
N ASP A 90 3.73 13.20 11.68
CA ASP A 90 3.99 11.90 11.06
C ASP A 90 3.49 10.69 11.86
N HIS A 91 2.52 10.90 12.76
CA HIS A 91 1.86 9.81 13.46
C HIS A 91 0.75 9.20 12.61
N LEU A 92 0.64 7.88 12.62
CA LEU A 92 -0.45 7.16 11.97
C LEU A 92 -1.79 7.49 12.65
N LEU A 93 -2.74 8.03 11.88
CA LEU A 93 -4.05 8.45 12.39
C LEU A 93 -5.02 7.28 12.63
N SER A 94 -4.90 6.22 11.83
CA SER A 94 -5.68 4.99 11.99
C SER A 94 -5.05 3.87 11.18
N ASN A 95 -5.41 2.62 11.47
CA ASN A 95 -5.12 1.53 10.56
C ASN A 95 -5.72 1.83 9.16
N PRO A 96 -5.00 1.49 8.06
CA PRO A 96 -5.53 1.64 6.71
C PRO A 96 -6.83 0.86 6.53
N ARG A 97 -7.83 1.48 5.87
CA ARG A 97 -9.06 0.76 5.50
C ARG A 97 -8.77 -0.18 4.33
N SER A 98 -9.42 -1.33 4.33
CA SER A 98 -9.29 -2.28 3.24
C SER A 98 -10.23 -1.92 2.09
N TYR A 99 -9.75 -2.03 0.86
CA TYR A 99 -10.55 -1.88 -0.36
C TYR A 99 -11.77 -2.81 -0.41
N ARG A 100 -11.76 -3.89 0.35
CA ARG A 100 -12.88 -4.84 0.46
C ARG A 100 -14.12 -4.24 1.14
N TYR A 101 -13.98 -3.04 1.72
CA TYR A 101 -15.07 -2.25 2.26
C TYR A 101 -15.81 -1.40 1.20
N ALA A 102 -15.35 -1.42 -0.06
CA ALA A 102 -15.91 -0.64 -1.16
C ALA A 102 -17.36 -1.00 -1.48
N VAL A 103 -18.16 -0.01 -1.88
CA VAL A 103 -19.54 -0.17 -2.37
C VAL A 103 -19.77 0.68 -3.62
N ASP A 104 -20.66 0.25 -4.49
CA ASP A 104 -20.92 0.93 -5.78
C ASP A 104 -21.49 2.35 -5.60
N ALA A 105 -22.22 2.61 -4.51
CA ALA A 105 -22.74 3.93 -4.18
C ALA A 105 -21.64 5.01 -4.06
N ASP A 106 -20.39 4.64 -3.77
CA ASP A 106 -19.27 5.57 -3.71
C ASP A 106 -18.91 6.12 -5.09
N MET A 107 -18.96 5.27 -6.13
CA MET A 107 -18.76 5.70 -7.51
C MET A 107 -19.84 6.68 -7.93
N GLU A 108 -21.12 6.35 -7.67
CA GLU A 108 -22.25 7.22 -7.99
C GLU A 108 -22.14 8.59 -7.30
N ALA A 109 -21.67 8.62 -6.06
CA ALA A 109 -21.47 9.86 -5.33
C ALA A 109 -20.40 10.73 -5.98
N VAL A 110 -19.26 10.18 -6.39
CA VAL A 110 -18.19 10.90 -7.09
C VAL A 110 -18.68 11.39 -8.47
N TRP A 111 -19.41 10.56 -9.22
CA TRP A 111 -19.87 10.88 -10.57
C TRP A 111 -20.88 12.04 -10.62
N LYS A 112 -21.53 12.37 -9.50
CA LYS A 112 -22.33 13.60 -9.37
C LYS A 112 -21.46 14.87 -9.42
N THR A 113 -20.16 14.75 -9.13
CA THR A 113 -19.19 15.87 -9.13
C THR A 113 -18.29 15.84 -10.37
N VAL A 114 -17.78 14.67 -10.73
CA VAL A 114 -16.92 14.46 -11.90
C VAL A 114 -17.33 13.14 -12.56
N ASP A 115 -17.81 13.20 -13.79
CA ASP A 115 -18.25 12.01 -14.51
C ASP A 115 -17.10 11.04 -14.83
N PHE A 116 -17.44 9.78 -15.04
CA PHE A 116 -16.44 8.74 -15.35
C PHE A 116 -15.65 9.03 -16.64
N PRO A 117 -16.25 9.45 -17.77
CA PRO A 117 -15.47 9.79 -18.97
C PRO A 117 -14.38 10.82 -18.70
N THR A 118 -14.65 11.84 -17.89
CA THR A 118 -13.66 12.85 -17.50
C THR A 118 -12.56 12.26 -16.61
N LEU A 119 -12.92 11.43 -15.62
CA LEU A 119 -11.93 10.74 -14.79
C LEU A 119 -11.03 9.84 -15.62
N PHE A 120 -11.61 9.02 -16.50
CA PHE A 120 -10.86 8.13 -17.38
C PHE A 120 -9.94 8.89 -18.33
N ALA A 121 -10.45 9.95 -18.96
CA ALA A 121 -9.65 10.77 -19.88
C ALA A 121 -8.43 11.41 -19.21
N ARG A 122 -8.53 11.73 -17.90
CA ARG A 122 -7.43 12.35 -17.15
C ARG A 122 -6.44 11.35 -16.57
N THR A 123 -6.89 10.16 -16.19
CA THR A 123 -6.08 9.21 -15.41
C THR A 123 -5.71 7.94 -16.17
N GLY A 124 -6.50 7.58 -17.19
CA GLY A 124 -6.33 6.33 -17.96
C GLY A 124 -6.72 5.08 -17.19
N ILE A 125 -7.29 5.19 -15.98
CA ILE A 125 -7.59 4.07 -15.10
C ILE A 125 -9.05 3.64 -15.24
N ALA A 126 -9.26 2.33 -15.43
CA ALA A 126 -10.59 1.73 -15.41
C ALA A 126 -11.24 1.91 -14.05
N THR A 127 -12.56 2.20 -14.06
CA THR A 127 -13.31 2.38 -12.82
C THR A 127 -13.56 1.05 -12.14
N MET A 128 -13.20 1.01 -10.88
CA MET A 128 -13.52 -0.06 -9.94
C MET A 128 -13.96 0.61 -8.63
N ASN A 129 -15.00 0.12 -7.99
CA ASN A 129 -15.58 0.75 -6.79
C ASN A 129 -14.59 0.95 -5.63
N PHE A 130 -13.47 0.26 -5.67
CA PHE A 130 -12.40 0.34 -4.69
C PHE A 130 -11.25 1.30 -5.05
N ASN A 131 -11.26 2.00 -6.21
CA ASN A 131 -10.20 2.97 -6.49
C ASN A 131 -10.14 4.03 -5.38
N THR A 132 -8.93 4.52 -5.11
CA THR A 132 -8.65 5.42 -3.97
C THR A 132 -9.52 6.68 -3.97
N VAL A 133 -9.83 7.24 -5.14
CA VAL A 133 -10.69 8.42 -5.27
C VAL A 133 -12.07 8.19 -4.62
N TYR A 134 -12.67 7.01 -4.80
CA TYR A 134 -13.98 6.67 -4.23
C TYR A 134 -13.87 6.46 -2.72
N GLN A 135 -12.82 5.80 -2.25
CA GLN A 135 -12.54 5.61 -0.84
C GLN A 135 -12.37 6.94 -0.10
N LEU A 136 -11.60 7.88 -0.66
CA LEU A 136 -11.38 9.21 -0.10
C LEU A 136 -12.67 10.04 -0.09
N TYR A 137 -13.45 9.99 -1.18
CA TYR A 137 -14.70 10.73 -1.26
C TYR A 137 -15.73 10.24 -0.24
N ARG A 138 -15.85 8.91 -0.04
CA ARG A 138 -16.65 8.32 1.03
C ARG A 138 -16.23 8.87 2.40
N ARG A 139 -14.93 8.84 2.72
CA ARG A 139 -14.43 9.35 4.00
C ARG A 139 -14.75 10.82 4.20
N LYS A 140 -14.67 11.61 3.11
CA LYS A 140 -15.09 13.02 3.13
C LYS A 140 -16.58 13.18 3.45
N LEU A 141 -17.46 12.41 2.83
CA LEU A 141 -18.90 12.45 3.09
C LEU A 141 -19.29 11.97 4.49
N GLN A 142 -18.44 11.20 5.13
CA GLN A 142 -18.61 10.70 6.50
C GLN A 142 -18.00 11.61 7.56
N ASP A 143 -17.47 12.79 7.17
CA ASP A 143 -16.73 13.69 8.07
C ASP A 143 -15.66 12.95 8.88
N ASP A 144 -14.91 12.04 8.21
CA ASP A 144 -13.93 11.18 8.85
C ASP A 144 -12.82 12.00 9.50
N PRO A 145 -12.66 11.93 10.83
CA PRO A 145 -11.68 12.76 11.54
C PRO A 145 -10.23 12.42 11.18
N ALA A 146 -9.93 11.18 10.77
CA ALA A 146 -8.59 10.84 10.30
C ALA A 146 -8.28 11.53 8.98
N LEU A 147 -9.24 11.62 8.05
CA LEU A 147 -9.04 12.38 6.82
C LEU A 147 -8.90 13.89 7.09
N ALA A 148 -9.72 14.43 8.00
CA ALA A 148 -9.70 15.86 8.33
C ALA A 148 -8.38 16.32 8.99
N ASN A 149 -7.66 15.43 9.68
CA ASN A 149 -6.39 15.71 10.35
C ASN A 149 -5.16 15.19 9.59
N ALA A 150 -5.36 14.65 8.39
CA ALA A 150 -4.27 14.11 7.58
C ALA A 150 -3.45 15.22 6.92
N GLU A 151 -2.13 15.14 7.05
CA GLU A 151 -1.15 15.94 6.32
C GLU A 151 -0.55 15.15 5.17
N THR A 152 -0.37 13.85 5.34
CA THR A 152 0.27 12.98 4.35
C THR A 152 -0.58 11.72 4.11
N LEU A 153 -0.73 11.37 2.84
CA LEU A 153 -1.25 10.08 2.38
C LEU A 153 -0.09 9.28 1.80
N LEU A 154 0.09 8.03 2.25
CA LEU A 154 1.04 7.09 1.65
C LEU A 154 0.30 5.80 1.29
N PHE A 155 0.52 5.29 0.07
CA PHE A 155 0.03 3.98 -0.32
C PHE A 155 0.72 2.88 0.49
N MET A 156 0.14 1.68 0.52
CA MET A 156 0.59 0.64 1.45
C MET A 156 2.08 0.31 1.35
N PRO A 157 2.72 0.14 0.16
CA PRO A 157 4.15 -0.14 0.09
C PRO A 157 4.98 1.06 0.53
N ASP A 158 4.55 2.29 0.19
CA ASP A 158 5.21 3.53 0.57
C ASP A 158 5.15 3.76 2.09
N LEU A 159 4.00 3.47 2.70
CA LEU A 159 3.79 3.58 4.15
C LEU A 159 4.69 2.61 4.92
N LEU A 160 4.77 1.36 4.48
CA LEU A 160 5.66 0.36 5.08
C LEU A 160 7.14 0.74 4.87
N GLY A 161 7.48 1.24 3.68
CA GLY A 161 8.80 1.77 3.35
C GLY A 161 9.17 2.95 4.25
N TYR A 162 8.23 3.88 4.45
CA TYR A 162 8.40 5.01 5.37
C TYR A 162 8.72 4.55 6.80
N PHE A 163 7.97 3.60 7.35
CA PHE A 163 8.23 3.08 8.71
C PHE A 163 9.56 2.33 8.84
N LEU A 164 10.14 1.84 7.74
CA LEU A 164 11.48 1.24 7.75
C LEU A 164 12.61 2.26 7.63
N THR A 165 12.38 3.37 6.92
CA THR A 165 13.46 4.28 6.49
C THR A 165 13.36 5.69 7.06
N GLY A 166 12.17 6.13 7.46
CA GLY A 166 11.85 7.53 7.80
C GLY A 166 11.66 8.44 6.57
N GLU A 167 11.76 7.91 5.35
CA GLU A 167 11.65 8.69 4.11
C GLU A 167 10.26 8.53 3.50
N LYS A 168 9.53 9.63 3.34
CA LYS A 168 8.23 9.66 2.66
C LYS A 168 8.44 9.79 1.15
N LYS A 169 8.04 8.77 0.41
CA LYS A 169 8.08 8.71 -1.05
C LYS A 169 6.74 8.18 -1.55
N SER A 170 6.36 8.50 -2.77
CA SER A 170 5.21 7.90 -3.45
C SER A 170 5.70 7.23 -4.72
N GLU A 171 5.47 5.93 -4.80
CA GLU A 171 5.85 5.14 -5.95
C GLU A 171 4.84 5.37 -7.09
N TYR A 172 5.35 5.50 -8.30
CA TYR A 172 4.58 5.93 -9.46
C TYR A 172 3.49 4.92 -9.86
N THR A 173 3.82 3.63 -9.93
CA THR A 173 2.88 2.60 -10.39
C THR A 173 1.75 2.43 -9.39
N GLU A 174 2.04 2.55 -8.11
CA GLU A 174 1.05 2.54 -7.05
C GLU A 174 0.13 3.77 -7.12
N ALA A 175 0.69 4.95 -7.29
CA ALA A 175 -0.07 6.20 -7.42
C ALA A 175 -1.04 6.17 -8.61
N THR A 176 -0.69 5.52 -9.71
CA THR A 176 -1.56 5.41 -10.88
C THR A 176 -2.84 4.62 -10.61
N THR A 177 -2.84 3.66 -9.67
CA THR A 177 -4.03 2.86 -9.33
C THR A 177 -5.15 3.68 -8.70
N SER A 178 -4.82 4.85 -8.19
CA SER A 178 -5.70 5.67 -7.34
C SER A 178 -6.83 6.38 -8.05
N MET A 179 -6.76 6.58 -9.37
CA MET A 179 -7.56 7.55 -10.15
C MET A 179 -7.38 9.02 -9.70
N LEU A 180 -6.27 9.36 -9.03
CA LEU A 180 -5.94 10.72 -8.59
C LEU A 180 -4.74 11.30 -9.32
N TYR A 181 -4.02 10.46 -10.05
CA TYR A 181 -2.81 10.85 -10.76
C TYR A 181 -3.06 10.99 -12.25
N ASN A 182 -2.61 12.12 -12.83
CA ASN A 182 -2.63 12.34 -14.27
C ASN A 182 -1.25 12.01 -14.87
N PRO A 183 -1.09 10.91 -15.63
CA PRO A 183 0.21 10.49 -16.16
C PRO A 183 0.77 11.45 -17.22
N THR A 184 -0.09 12.29 -17.82
CA THR A 184 0.32 13.24 -18.88
C THR A 184 0.88 14.54 -18.31
N THR A 185 0.22 15.09 -17.28
CA THR A 185 0.61 16.39 -16.69
C THR A 185 1.53 16.24 -15.48
N LYS A 186 1.59 15.05 -14.92
CA LYS A 186 2.33 14.66 -13.70
C LYS A 186 1.98 15.50 -12.47
#